data_db59bf26309f8cd83ca71c00a4d13584
#
_entry.id   db59bf26309f8cd83ca71c00a4d13584
#
_cell.length_a   1.000
_cell.length_b   1.000
_cell.length_c   1.000
_cell.angle_alpha   90.00
_cell.angle_beta   90.00
_cell.angle_gamma   90.00
#
_symmetry.space_group_name_H-M   'P 1'
#
loop_
_entity.id
_entity.type
_entity.pdbx_description
1 polymer ?
#
loop_
_entity_poly.entity_id
_entity_poly.type
_entity_poly.pdbx_seq_one_letter_code
_entity_poly.pdbx_strand_id
1 'polypeptide(L)'
;MQATPSIEQLVSLEGKRALITGAAGGIGRAIAWRYAEAGAELQLVDVDAATLRATAAELEATGYRVTSYVIDLSRKEQIDTLWAQLAGCEPDILVNNAGVYPFREFAGADEAFCRQVMEINYFSVSWMCQQMICRRHKRGGVIINLGSIEAVLPFKEDLAHYSVSKAGVIALTRALAKEYARHGFRVNAILPGGILTPGTKAAAKQVLRFRFDLIKTGIEFSQRLPVGRVGQPDEVARLALVLASDLATYVHGVAIPVDGGFLAA
;
A
#
# COMPACT_ATOMS: atom_id res chain seq x y z
N MET A 1 29.30 -18.84 -17.97
CA MET A 1 28.87 -17.82 -16.99
C MET A 1 27.64 -17.15 -17.56
N GLN A 2 26.51 -17.14 -16.85
CA GLN A 2 25.38 -16.30 -17.26
C GLN A 2 25.80 -14.84 -17.16
N ALA A 3 25.46 -14.04 -18.18
CA ALA A 3 25.78 -12.61 -18.16
C ALA A 3 25.05 -11.96 -16.96
N THR A 4 25.76 -11.11 -16.23
CA THR A 4 25.18 -10.33 -15.14
C THR A 4 24.14 -9.36 -15.74
N PRO A 5 22.87 -9.38 -15.29
CA PRO A 5 21.85 -8.50 -15.82
C PRO A 5 22.20 -7.01 -15.57
N SER A 6 21.85 -6.14 -16.51
CA SER A 6 22.01 -4.69 -16.33
C SER A 6 21.04 -4.16 -15.26
N ILE A 7 21.31 -2.95 -14.75
CA ILE A 7 20.40 -2.31 -13.77
C ILE A 7 19.00 -2.08 -14.37
N GLU A 8 18.93 -1.77 -15.67
CA GLU A 8 17.67 -1.61 -16.40
C GLU A 8 16.87 -2.92 -16.44
N GLN A 9 17.55 -4.04 -16.68
CA GLN A 9 16.93 -5.36 -16.63
C GLN A 9 16.45 -5.73 -15.23
N LEU A 10 17.25 -5.40 -14.19
CA LEU A 10 16.91 -5.69 -12.80
C LEU A 10 15.70 -4.90 -12.29
N VAL A 11 15.50 -3.65 -12.75
CA VAL A 11 14.38 -2.80 -12.33
C VAL A 11 13.14 -3.01 -13.18
N SER A 12 13.26 -3.62 -14.36
CA SER A 12 12.17 -3.81 -15.31
C SER A 12 11.04 -4.69 -14.75
N LEU A 13 9.82 -4.26 -14.99
CA LEU A 13 8.58 -5.01 -14.75
C LEU A 13 7.91 -5.43 -16.08
N GLU A 14 8.66 -5.41 -17.19
CA GLU A 14 8.12 -5.79 -18.49
C GLU A 14 7.57 -7.22 -18.47
N GLY A 15 6.37 -7.40 -19.05
CA GLY A 15 5.65 -8.68 -19.03
C GLY A 15 5.03 -9.05 -17.68
N LYS A 16 5.12 -8.19 -16.64
CA LYS A 16 4.46 -8.39 -15.35
C LYS A 16 3.13 -7.65 -15.29
N ARG A 17 2.15 -8.23 -14.61
CA ARG A 17 0.89 -7.58 -14.23
C ARG A 17 0.94 -7.16 -12.78
N ALA A 18 0.59 -5.92 -12.49
CA ALA A 18 0.58 -5.38 -11.15
C ALA A 18 -0.82 -4.91 -10.74
N LEU A 19 -1.38 -5.55 -9.71
CA LEU A 19 -2.63 -5.15 -9.08
C LEU A 19 -2.34 -4.22 -7.92
N ILE A 20 -2.89 -2.99 -7.98
CA ILE A 20 -2.64 -1.94 -7.00
C ILE A 20 -3.98 -1.49 -6.41
N THR A 21 -4.15 -1.62 -5.10
CA THR A 21 -5.35 -1.15 -4.40
C THR A 21 -5.18 0.28 -3.86
N GLY A 22 -6.27 1.05 -3.79
CA GLY A 22 -6.20 2.46 -3.43
C GLY A 22 -5.45 3.28 -4.49
N ALA A 23 -5.63 2.93 -5.78
CA ALA A 23 -4.84 3.45 -6.88
C ALA A 23 -5.34 4.80 -7.43
N ALA A 24 -6.50 5.27 -7.01
CA ALA A 24 -7.07 6.53 -7.47
C ALA A 24 -6.21 7.75 -7.09
N GLY A 25 -5.45 7.69 -5.99
CA GLY A 25 -4.68 8.83 -5.52
C GLY A 25 -3.50 8.49 -4.61
N GLY A 26 -2.81 9.53 -4.15
CA GLY A 26 -1.75 9.41 -3.15
C GLY A 26 -0.64 8.43 -3.51
N ILE A 27 -0.29 7.56 -2.57
CA ILE A 27 0.79 6.57 -2.73
C ILE A 27 0.44 5.56 -3.82
N GLY A 28 -0.81 5.06 -3.87
CA GLY A 28 -1.23 4.05 -4.86
C GLY A 28 -1.10 4.56 -6.29
N ARG A 29 -1.52 5.82 -6.56
CA ARG A 29 -1.34 6.46 -7.87
C ARG A 29 0.15 6.62 -8.21
N ALA A 30 0.98 7.02 -7.25
CA ALA A 30 2.43 7.15 -7.49
C ALA A 30 3.08 5.79 -7.81
N ILE A 31 2.66 4.71 -7.12
CA ILE A 31 3.13 3.35 -7.40
C ILE A 31 2.70 2.94 -8.82
N ALA A 32 1.45 3.23 -9.21
CA ALA A 32 0.96 2.92 -10.56
C ALA A 32 1.83 3.58 -11.64
N TRP A 33 2.17 4.85 -11.49
CA TRP A 33 3.08 5.55 -12.40
C TRP A 33 4.46 4.89 -12.50
N ARG A 34 5.12 4.62 -11.36
CA ARG A 34 6.45 4.00 -11.37
C ARG A 34 6.45 2.59 -11.95
N TYR A 35 5.38 1.83 -11.72
CA TYR A 35 5.27 0.48 -12.30
C TYR A 35 5.00 0.51 -13.80
N ALA A 36 4.19 1.48 -14.28
CA ALA A 36 3.98 1.71 -15.69
C ALA A 36 5.28 2.09 -16.41
N GLU A 37 6.05 3.04 -15.85
CA GLU A 37 7.36 3.45 -16.36
C GLU A 37 8.36 2.27 -16.43
N ALA A 38 8.25 1.32 -15.49
CA ALA A 38 9.04 0.09 -15.48
C ALA A 38 8.53 -1.01 -16.42
N GLY A 39 7.42 -0.77 -17.16
CA GLY A 39 6.89 -1.66 -18.18
C GLY A 39 5.78 -2.61 -17.72
N ALA A 40 5.25 -2.47 -16.49
CA ALA A 40 4.16 -3.31 -16.02
C ALA A 40 2.82 -3.01 -16.71
N GLU A 41 2.00 -4.05 -16.91
CA GLU A 41 0.59 -3.92 -17.18
C GLU A 41 -0.17 -3.69 -15.86
N LEU A 42 -0.99 -2.65 -15.79
CA LEU A 42 -1.61 -2.21 -14.54
C LEU A 42 -3.05 -2.69 -14.40
N GLN A 43 -3.39 -3.16 -13.21
CA GLN A 43 -4.73 -3.47 -12.74
C GLN A 43 -5.00 -2.59 -11.51
N LEU A 44 -5.76 -1.50 -11.70
CA LEU A 44 -5.98 -0.48 -10.69
C LEU A 44 -7.32 -0.71 -9.98
N VAL A 45 -7.30 -0.69 -8.65
CA VAL A 45 -8.49 -0.90 -7.82
C VAL A 45 -8.70 0.28 -6.89
N ASP A 46 -9.90 0.83 -6.87
CA ASP A 46 -10.32 1.84 -5.89
C ASP A 46 -11.86 1.85 -5.76
N VAL A 47 -12.35 2.43 -4.68
CA VAL A 47 -13.78 2.68 -4.48
C VAL A 47 -14.25 4.00 -5.13
N ASP A 48 -13.34 4.97 -5.28
CA ASP A 48 -13.62 6.25 -5.95
C ASP A 48 -13.55 6.09 -7.46
N ALA A 49 -14.70 5.80 -8.06
CA ALA A 49 -14.83 5.55 -9.49
C ALA A 49 -14.42 6.75 -10.36
N ALA A 50 -14.63 7.98 -9.90
CA ALA A 50 -14.33 9.17 -10.69
C ALA A 50 -12.81 9.41 -10.76
N THR A 51 -12.16 9.43 -9.60
CA THR A 51 -10.72 9.65 -9.49
C THR A 51 -9.93 8.48 -10.08
N LEU A 52 -10.42 7.23 -9.92
CA LEU A 52 -9.79 6.05 -10.52
C LEU A 52 -9.80 6.11 -12.05
N ARG A 53 -10.93 6.45 -12.66
CA ARG A 53 -11.02 6.63 -14.12
C ARG A 53 -10.12 7.74 -14.64
N ALA A 54 -10.02 8.87 -13.91
CA ALA A 54 -9.12 9.95 -14.29
C ALA A 54 -7.64 9.49 -14.26
N THR A 55 -7.22 8.78 -13.21
CA THR A 55 -5.86 8.23 -13.09
C THR A 55 -5.58 7.21 -14.21
N ALA A 56 -6.52 6.31 -14.52
CA ALA A 56 -6.37 5.35 -15.60
C ALA A 56 -6.22 6.06 -16.96
N ALA A 57 -7.08 7.04 -17.26
CA ALA A 57 -7.03 7.79 -18.50
C ALA A 57 -5.71 8.58 -18.69
N GLU A 58 -5.16 9.16 -17.61
CA GLU A 58 -3.85 9.82 -17.65
C GLU A 58 -2.72 8.84 -18.03
N LEU A 59 -2.72 7.64 -17.45
CA LEU A 59 -1.74 6.59 -17.76
C LEU A 59 -1.91 6.05 -19.19
N GLU A 60 -3.14 5.81 -19.63
CA GLU A 60 -3.45 5.36 -21.00
C GLU A 60 -3.03 6.40 -22.05
N ALA A 61 -3.21 7.69 -21.76
CA ALA A 61 -2.79 8.78 -22.65
C ALA A 61 -1.28 8.83 -22.89
N THR A 62 -0.48 8.25 -21.98
CA THR A 62 0.98 8.08 -22.16
C THR A 62 1.37 6.74 -22.79
N GLY A 63 0.38 5.91 -23.17
CA GLY A 63 0.61 4.66 -23.88
C GLY A 63 0.73 3.43 -22.96
N TYR A 64 0.51 3.57 -21.65
CA TYR A 64 0.58 2.45 -20.72
C TYR A 64 -0.70 1.58 -20.76
N ARG A 65 -0.54 0.29 -20.52
CA ARG A 65 -1.67 -0.67 -20.45
C ARG A 65 -2.27 -0.66 -19.05
N VAL A 66 -3.54 -0.25 -18.96
CA VAL A 66 -4.25 -0.11 -17.70
C VAL A 66 -5.64 -0.74 -17.81
N THR A 67 -6.04 -1.45 -16.75
CA THR A 67 -7.43 -1.87 -16.52
C THR A 67 -7.83 -1.39 -15.13
N SER A 68 -8.99 -0.80 -14.97
CA SER A 68 -9.47 -0.28 -13.69
C SER A 68 -10.72 -1.01 -13.20
N TYR A 69 -10.79 -1.26 -11.89
CA TYR A 69 -11.88 -1.97 -11.21
C TYR A 69 -12.39 -1.12 -10.05
N VAL A 70 -13.68 -0.78 -10.07
CA VAL A 70 -14.33 -0.05 -8.97
C VAL A 70 -14.82 -1.07 -7.94
N ILE A 71 -14.12 -1.17 -6.81
CA ILE A 71 -14.34 -2.21 -5.79
C ILE A 71 -14.28 -1.58 -4.40
N ASP A 72 -15.29 -1.86 -3.59
CA ASP A 72 -15.28 -1.62 -2.16
C ASP A 72 -14.61 -2.80 -1.43
N LEU A 73 -13.35 -2.61 -1.03
CA LEU A 73 -12.56 -3.65 -0.36
C LEU A 73 -12.99 -3.93 1.08
N SER A 74 -13.91 -3.14 1.66
CA SER A 74 -14.54 -3.50 2.94
C SER A 74 -15.53 -4.65 2.81
N ARG A 75 -15.87 -5.04 1.58
CA ARG A 75 -16.84 -6.07 1.25
C ARG A 75 -16.17 -7.26 0.58
N LYS A 76 -16.07 -8.36 1.33
CA LYS A 76 -15.39 -9.58 0.84
C LYS A 76 -15.97 -10.09 -0.47
N GLU A 77 -17.28 -9.99 -0.68
CA GLU A 77 -17.95 -10.45 -1.90
C GLU A 77 -17.47 -9.68 -3.13
N GLN A 78 -17.14 -8.39 -2.98
CA GLN A 78 -16.56 -7.60 -4.07
C GLN A 78 -15.11 -7.98 -4.35
N ILE A 79 -14.34 -8.35 -3.33
CA ILE A 79 -13.00 -8.91 -3.51
C ILE A 79 -13.09 -10.23 -4.29
N ASP A 80 -13.99 -11.13 -3.91
CA ASP A 80 -14.18 -12.41 -4.61
C ASP A 80 -14.61 -12.19 -6.08
N THR A 81 -15.48 -11.22 -6.34
CA THR A 81 -15.89 -10.82 -7.68
C THR A 81 -14.71 -10.27 -8.50
N LEU A 82 -13.88 -9.40 -7.92
CA LEU A 82 -12.66 -8.90 -8.56
C LEU A 82 -11.77 -10.05 -9.00
N TRP A 83 -11.47 -10.97 -8.10
CA TRP A 83 -10.59 -12.09 -8.41
C TRP A 83 -11.20 -13.09 -9.40
N ALA A 84 -12.53 -13.18 -9.49
CA ALA A 84 -13.19 -13.93 -10.55
C ALA A 84 -12.99 -13.26 -11.93
N GLN A 85 -13.03 -11.92 -11.99
CA GLN A 85 -12.75 -11.16 -13.22
C GLN A 85 -11.28 -11.26 -13.65
N LEU A 86 -10.36 -11.44 -12.70
CA LEU A 86 -8.93 -11.59 -12.96
C LEU A 86 -8.53 -13.01 -13.39
N ALA A 87 -9.48 -13.95 -13.52
CA ALA A 87 -9.18 -15.32 -13.92
C ALA A 87 -8.51 -15.37 -15.32
N GLY A 88 -7.32 -15.99 -15.40
CA GLY A 88 -6.50 -16.03 -16.61
C GLY A 88 -5.60 -14.80 -16.83
N CYS A 89 -5.80 -13.74 -16.07
CA CYS A 89 -4.93 -12.55 -16.06
C CYS A 89 -4.51 -12.15 -14.65
N GLU A 90 -4.30 -13.15 -13.77
CA GLU A 90 -3.91 -12.92 -12.39
C GLU A 90 -2.60 -12.11 -12.30
N PRO A 91 -2.51 -11.16 -11.34
CA PRO A 91 -1.34 -10.30 -11.20
C PRO A 91 -0.11 -11.08 -10.76
N ASP A 92 1.07 -10.69 -11.23
CA ASP A 92 2.38 -11.14 -10.75
C ASP A 92 2.78 -10.42 -9.47
N ILE A 93 2.29 -9.17 -9.33
CA ILE A 93 2.59 -8.27 -8.22
C ILE A 93 1.28 -7.77 -7.65
N LEU A 94 1.12 -7.89 -6.32
CA LEU A 94 0.00 -7.33 -5.57
C LEU A 94 0.53 -6.24 -4.63
N VAL A 95 -0.03 -5.03 -4.74
CA VAL A 95 0.23 -3.94 -3.82
C VAL A 95 -1.04 -3.63 -3.03
N ASN A 96 -1.05 -4.01 -1.77
CA ASN A 96 -2.12 -3.70 -0.83
C ASN A 96 -1.86 -2.32 -0.21
N ASN A 97 -2.32 -1.27 -0.90
CA ASN A 97 -2.14 0.11 -0.48
C ASN A 97 -3.44 0.75 0.05
N ALA A 98 -4.62 0.28 -0.35
CA ALA A 98 -5.88 0.82 0.14
C ALA A 98 -5.93 0.84 1.66
N GLY A 99 -6.46 1.92 2.21
CA GLY A 99 -6.61 2.07 3.65
C GLY A 99 -7.24 3.40 4.02
N VAL A 100 -7.81 3.43 5.22
CA VAL A 100 -8.39 4.63 5.83
C VAL A 100 -7.61 5.02 7.08
N TYR A 101 -7.62 6.31 7.39
CA TYR A 101 -6.87 6.91 8.49
C TYR A 101 -7.78 7.80 9.32
N PRO A 102 -8.82 7.24 9.98
CA PRO A 102 -9.79 7.99 10.74
C PRO A 102 -9.31 8.23 12.17
N PHE A 103 -9.56 9.44 12.68
CA PHE A 103 -9.32 9.81 14.08
C PHE A 103 -10.57 9.56 14.92
N ARG A 104 -10.43 8.84 16.01
CA ARG A 104 -11.49 8.61 16.99
C ARG A 104 -10.88 8.34 18.36
N GLU A 105 -11.33 9.08 19.38
CA GLU A 105 -10.99 8.79 20.76
C GLU A 105 -11.33 7.33 21.10
N PHE A 106 -10.41 6.63 21.75
CA PHE A 106 -10.53 5.20 22.00
C PHE A 106 -11.79 4.86 22.81
N ALA A 107 -12.04 5.63 23.88
CA ALA A 107 -13.20 5.40 24.74
C ALA A 107 -14.54 5.69 24.06
N GLY A 108 -14.56 6.53 23.02
CA GLY A 108 -15.76 6.89 22.27
C GLY A 108 -15.91 6.11 20.93
N ALA A 109 -15.06 5.14 20.66
CA ALA A 109 -15.14 4.33 19.44
C ALA A 109 -16.24 3.25 19.57
N ASP A 110 -17.23 3.30 18.68
CA ASP A 110 -18.27 2.28 18.61
C ASP A 110 -17.83 1.06 17.77
N GLU A 111 -18.61 0.00 17.85
CA GLU A 111 -18.34 -1.26 17.13
C GLU A 111 -18.28 -1.04 15.62
N ALA A 112 -19.16 -0.23 15.06
CA ALA A 112 -19.23 0.02 13.62
C ALA A 112 -17.94 0.67 13.11
N PHE A 113 -17.42 1.67 13.85
CA PHE A 113 -16.15 2.32 13.55
C PHE A 113 -14.97 1.33 13.61
N CYS A 114 -14.90 0.54 14.69
CA CYS A 114 -13.85 -0.46 14.87
C CYS A 114 -13.86 -1.49 13.73
N ARG A 115 -15.04 -2.03 13.38
CA ARG A 115 -15.20 -2.97 12.28
C ARG A 115 -14.79 -2.34 10.96
N GLN A 116 -15.25 -1.14 10.63
CA GLN A 116 -14.91 -0.46 9.38
C GLN A 116 -13.40 -0.31 9.21
N VAL A 117 -12.68 0.13 10.26
CA VAL A 117 -11.22 0.27 10.21
C VAL A 117 -10.54 -1.08 9.95
N MET A 118 -10.98 -2.13 10.64
CA MET A 118 -10.39 -3.46 10.49
C MET A 118 -10.73 -4.09 9.13
N GLU A 119 -11.96 -3.95 8.64
CA GLU A 119 -12.36 -4.48 7.32
C GLU A 119 -11.52 -3.86 6.20
N ILE A 120 -11.34 -2.52 6.21
CA ILE A 120 -10.60 -1.84 5.16
C ILE A 120 -9.09 -2.03 5.30
N ASN A 121 -8.52 -1.88 6.51
CA ASN A 121 -7.08 -1.81 6.68
C ASN A 121 -6.39 -3.18 6.86
N TYR A 122 -7.11 -4.19 7.34
CA TYR A 122 -6.54 -5.51 7.65
C TYR A 122 -7.22 -6.64 6.89
N PHE A 123 -8.54 -6.81 7.03
CA PHE A 123 -9.19 -7.97 6.40
C PHE A 123 -9.14 -7.90 4.89
N SER A 124 -9.28 -6.72 4.28
CA SER A 124 -9.10 -6.56 2.83
C SER A 124 -7.72 -7.05 2.38
N VAL A 125 -6.65 -6.64 3.09
CA VAL A 125 -5.27 -7.07 2.82
C VAL A 125 -5.14 -8.59 2.94
N SER A 126 -5.73 -9.16 4.00
CA SER A 126 -5.71 -10.61 4.23
C SER A 126 -6.40 -11.38 3.09
N TRP A 127 -7.62 -10.94 2.70
CA TRP A 127 -8.35 -11.59 1.60
C TRP A 127 -7.67 -11.42 0.24
N MET A 128 -7.11 -10.26 -0.05
CA MET A 128 -6.34 -10.02 -1.29
C MET A 128 -5.09 -10.91 -1.35
N CYS A 129 -4.34 -11.02 -0.25
CA CYS A 129 -3.21 -11.94 -0.17
C CYS A 129 -3.63 -13.41 -0.35
N GLN A 130 -4.71 -13.83 0.32
CA GLN A 130 -5.23 -15.19 0.23
C GLN A 130 -5.60 -15.54 -1.21
N GLN A 131 -6.36 -14.67 -1.87
CA GLN A 131 -6.78 -14.89 -3.26
C GLN A 131 -5.57 -15.01 -4.21
N MET A 132 -4.58 -14.14 -4.09
CA MET A 132 -3.36 -14.20 -4.90
C MET A 132 -2.61 -15.51 -4.66
N ILE A 133 -2.40 -15.89 -3.40
CA ILE A 133 -1.69 -17.11 -3.04
C ILE A 133 -2.42 -18.34 -3.58
N CYS A 134 -3.74 -18.43 -3.39
CA CYS A 134 -4.53 -19.57 -3.89
C CYS A 134 -4.44 -19.71 -5.42
N ARG A 135 -4.54 -18.60 -6.16
CA ARG A 135 -4.57 -18.62 -7.63
C ARG A 135 -3.18 -18.77 -8.25
N ARG A 136 -2.13 -18.39 -7.54
CA ARG A 136 -0.74 -18.45 -8.03
C ARG A 136 0.14 -19.46 -7.29
N HIS A 137 -0.44 -20.35 -6.52
CA HIS A 137 0.25 -21.29 -5.64
C HIS A 137 1.47 -22.01 -6.28
N LYS A 138 1.43 -22.30 -7.59
CA LYS A 138 2.53 -22.95 -8.32
C LYS A 138 3.43 -21.99 -9.09
N ARG A 139 3.06 -20.69 -9.18
CA ARG A 139 3.75 -19.67 -9.98
C ARG A 139 4.48 -18.64 -9.14
N GLY A 140 4.12 -18.55 -7.86
CA GLY A 140 4.63 -17.52 -6.97
C GLY A 140 4.20 -16.11 -7.34
N GLY A 141 4.86 -15.12 -6.77
CA GLY A 141 4.60 -13.70 -7.04
C GLY A 141 5.17 -12.78 -5.97
N VAL A 142 4.93 -11.50 -6.12
CA VAL A 142 5.36 -10.48 -5.17
C VAL A 142 4.16 -9.83 -4.48
N ILE A 143 4.17 -9.75 -3.16
CA ILE A 143 3.16 -9.06 -2.36
C ILE A 143 3.83 -7.95 -1.57
N ILE A 144 3.33 -6.73 -1.73
CA ILE A 144 3.79 -5.55 -1.01
C ILE A 144 2.60 -4.98 -0.24
N ASN A 145 2.72 -4.96 1.09
CA ASN A 145 1.68 -4.46 1.97
C ASN A 145 2.06 -3.09 2.52
N LEU A 146 1.16 -2.10 2.46
CA LEU A 146 1.37 -0.80 3.09
C LEU A 146 0.94 -0.87 4.56
N GLY A 147 1.96 -0.95 5.44
CA GLY A 147 1.81 -0.75 6.87
C GLY A 147 1.77 0.73 7.25
N SER A 148 2.37 1.07 8.38
CA SER A 148 2.59 2.44 8.86
C SER A 148 3.63 2.47 9.97
N ILE A 149 4.35 3.58 10.13
CA ILE A 149 5.20 3.80 11.31
C ILE A 149 4.39 3.84 12.60
N GLU A 150 3.10 4.24 12.56
CA GLU A 150 2.16 4.20 13.69
C GLU A 150 1.99 2.79 14.29
N ALA A 151 2.22 1.75 13.51
CA ALA A 151 2.18 0.37 13.98
C ALA A 151 3.44 -0.05 14.77
N VAL A 152 4.52 0.74 14.67
CA VAL A 152 5.81 0.50 15.35
C VAL A 152 5.95 1.43 16.55
N LEU A 153 5.67 2.71 16.34
CA LEU A 153 5.75 3.75 17.34
C LEU A 153 4.51 4.66 17.22
N PRO A 154 3.43 4.40 17.98
CA PRO A 154 2.28 5.29 18.05
C PRO A 154 2.71 6.68 18.55
N PHE A 155 2.38 7.72 17.79
CA PHE A 155 2.77 9.08 18.11
C PHE A 155 1.63 10.08 18.02
N LYS A 156 0.49 9.67 17.47
CA LYS A 156 -0.73 10.48 17.43
C LYS A 156 -1.82 9.91 18.30
N GLU A 157 -2.53 10.77 18.99
CA GLU A 157 -3.75 10.44 19.71
C GLU A 157 -4.87 10.05 18.73
N ASP A 158 -5.89 9.36 19.23
CA ASP A 158 -7.10 8.96 18.48
C ASP A 158 -6.87 7.99 17.31
N LEU A 159 -5.73 7.28 17.29
CA LEU A 159 -5.36 6.35 16.22
C LEU A 159 -5.17 4.89 16.69
N ALA A 160 -5.59 4.53 17.90
CA ALA A 160 -5.37 3.20 18.45
C ALA A 160 -5.86 2.08 17.51
N HIS A 161 -7.06 2.20 16.96
CA HIS A 161 -7.62 1.20 16.04
C HIS A 161 -6.87 1.12 14.71
N TYR A 162 -6.42 2.27 14.20
CA TYR A 162 -5.56 2.33 13.01
C TYR A 162 -4.22 1.63 13.26
N SER A 163 -3.54 1.96 14.37
CA SER A 163 -2.25 1.37 14.74
C SER A 163 -2.34 -0.16 14.86
N VAL A 164 -3.40 -0.66 15.51
CA VAL A 164 -3.67 -2.10 15.62
C VAL A 164 -3.89 -2.74 14.25
N SER A 165 -4.68 -2.12 13.37
CA SER A 165 -4.93 -2.65 12.03
C SER A 165 -3.63 -2.75 11.21
N LYS A 166 -2.75 -1.75 11.30
CA LYS A 166 -1.47 -1.73 10.58
C LYS A 166 -0.40 -2.63 11.22
N ALA A 167 -0.44 -2.84 12.53
CA ALA A 167 0.37 -3.86 13.20
C ALA A 167 -0.02 -5.27 12.74
N GLY A 168 -1.33 -5.53 12.57
CA GLY A 168 -1.84 -6.77 11.97
C GLY A 168 -1.27 -7.02 10.58
N VAL A 169 -1.19 -5.99 9.73
CA VAL A 169 -0.60 -6.08 8.38
C VAL A 169 0.89 -6.47 8.43
N ILE A 170 1.65 -5.91 9.38
CA ILE A 170 3.08 -6.26 9.55
C ILE A 170 3.23 -7.72 10.00
N ALA A 171 2.40 -8.15 10.96
CA ALA A 171 2.40 -9.53 11.43
C ALA A 171 2.02 -10.51 10.30
N LEU A 172 0.96 -10.21 9.55
CA LEU A 172 0.53 -10.99 8.38
C LEU A 172 1.64 -11.10 7.33
N THR A 173 2.33 -10.00 7.03
CA THR A 173 3.45 -9.98 6.09
C THR A 173 4.53 -10.99 6.47
N ARG A 174 4.94 -11.00 7.75
CA ARG A 174 5.96 -11.94 8.25
C ARG A 174 5.49 -13.39 8.23
N ALA A 175 4.23 -13.63 8.60
CA ALA A 175 3.65 -14.97 8.58
C ALA A 175 3.62 -15.53 7.15
N LEU A 176 3.05 -14.77 6.19
CA LEU A 176 2.97 -15.19 4.80
C LEU A 176 4.36 -15.35 4.16
N ALA A 177 5.31 -14.49 4.50
CA ALA A 177 6.68 -14.64 4.04
C ALA A 177 7.25 -16.00 4.47
N LYS A 178 7.12 -16.37 5.73
CA LYS A 178 7.59 -17.66 6.24
C LYS A 178 6.89 -18.86 5.58
N GLU A 179 5.56 -18.78 5.45
CA GLU A 179 4.75 -19.92 4.99
C GLU A 179 4.88 -20.17 3.48
N TYR A 180 4.99 -19.09 2.67
CA TYR A 180 4.88 -19.19 1.21
C TYR A 180 6.19 -18.94 0.43
N ALA A 181 7.33 -18.80 1.11
CA ALA A 181 8.63 -18.65 0.46
C ALA A 181 8.95 -19.78 -0.53
N ARG A 182 8.71 -21.02 -0.11
CA ARG A 182 8.96 -22.22 -0.95
C ARG A 182 7.98 -22.36 -2.12
N HIS A 183 6.91 -21.58 -2.15
CA HIS A 183 5.96 -21.50 -3.24
C HIS A 183 6.29 -20.36 -4.22
N GLY A 184 7.48 -19.75 -4.08
CA GLY A 184 7.96 -18.69 -4.96
C GLY A 184 7.37 -17.31 -4.69
N PHE A 185 6.77 -17.08 -3.51
CA PHE A 185 6.30 -15.76 -3.12
C PHE A 185 7.38 -14.97 -2.39
N ARG A 186 7.47 -13.66 -2.68
CA ARG A 186 8.13 -12.67 -1.85
C ARG A 186 7.06 -11.76 -1.24
N VAL A 187 7.08 -11.61 0.08
CA VAL A 187 6.08 -10.80 0.80
C VAL A 187 6.82 -9.82 1.70
N ASN A 188 6.60 -8.52 1.49
CA ASN A 188 7.25 -7.45 2.25
C ASN A 188 6.24 -6.37 2.63
N ALA A 189 6.56 -5.56 3.63
CA ALA A 189 5.79 -4.38 3.99
C ALA A 189 6.64 -3.11 3.81
N ILE A 190 5.98 -2.02 3.43
CA ILE A 190 6.51 -0.66 3.50
C ILE A 190 5.76 0.06 4.62
N LEU A 191 6.50 0.81 5.44
CA LEU A 191 5.95 1.59 6.54
C LEU A 191 6.09 3.09 6.24
N PRO A 192 5.12 3.71 5.55
CA PRO A 192 5.16 5.14 5.32
C PRO A 192 5.07 5.92 6.64
N GLY A 193 5.84 7.01 6.73
CA GLY A 193 5.70 8.03 7.75
C GLY A 193 4.71 9.12 7.34
N GLY A 194 5.05 10.37 7.63
CA GLY A 194 4.26 11.52 7.20
C GLY A 194 4.41 11.78 5.71
N ILE A 195 3.52 11.25 4.90
CA ILE A 195 3.50 11.42 3.44
C ILE A 195 2.40 12.39 3.02
N LEU A 196 2.74 13.34 2.15
CA LEU A 196 1.81 14.37 1.68
C LEU A 196 0.86 13.82 0.60
N THR A 197 -0.30 13.32 1.01
CA THR A 197 -1.33 12.76 0.12
C THR A 197 -2.61 13.62 0.15
N PRO A 198 -3.54 13.46 -0.81
CA PRO A 198 -4.88 14.07 -0.71
C PRO A 198 -5.59 13.70 0.59
N GLY A 199 -5.50 12.44 1.04
CA GLY A 199 -6.08 11.97 2.29
C GLY A 199 -5.48 12.65 3.53
N THR A 200 -4.15 12.77 3.61
CA THR A 200 -3.50 13.48 4.73
C THR A 200 -3.78 14.97 4.71
N LYS A 201 -3.91 15.60 3.53
CA LYS A 201 -4.35 17.00 3.38
C LYS A 201 -5.78 17.20 3.86
N ALA A 202 -6.70 16.29 3.52
CA ALA A 202 -8.09 16.33 3.98
C ALA A 202 -8.18 16.17 5.51
N ALA A 203 -7.45 15.21 6.07
CA ALA A 203 -7.35 15.01 7.51
C ALA A 203 -6.79 16.28 8.21
N ALA A 204 -5.71 16.88 7.70
CA ALA A 204 -5.15 18.11 8.23
C ALA A 204 -6.14 19.29 8.19
N LYS A 205 -6.92 19.44 7.11
CA LYS A 205 -7.97 20.47 7.02
C LYS A 205 -9.07 20.26 8.06
N GLN A 206 -9.48 19.02 8.30
CA GLN A 206 -10.49 18.70 9.30
C GLN A 206 -9.99 19.00 10.72
N VAL A 207 -8.74 18.65 11.01
CA VAL A 207 -8.04 18.97 12.27
C VAL A 207 -7.97 20.47 12.50
N LEU A 208 -7.49 21.25 11.53
CA LEU A 208 -7.40 22.71 11.60
C LEU A 208 -8.77 23.38 11.86
N ARG A 209 -9.86 22.77 11.44
CA ARG A 209 -11.21 23.33 11.56
C ARG A 209 -11.88 23.04 12.90
N PHE A 210 -11.52 21.93 13.59
CA PHE A 210 -12.25 21.45 14.75
C PHE A 210 -11.38 20.99 15.94
N ARG A 211 -10.05 20.84 15.78
CA ARG A 211 -9.16 20.19 16.75
C ARG A 211 -7.81 20.92 16.85
N PHE A 212 -7.77 22.01 17.60
CA PHE A 212 -6.54 22.79 17.83
C PHE A 212 -5.44 22.01 18.56
N ASP A 213 -5.79 21.01 19.37
CA ASP A 213 -4.90 20.07 20.06
C ASP A 213 -4.01 19.28 19.08
N LEU A 214 -4.54 18.89 17.93
CA LEU A 214 -3.79 18.14 16.90
C LEU A 214 -2.83 19.03 16.06
N ILE A 215 -2.94 20.34 16.13
CA ILE A 215 -1.96 21.26 15.51
C ILE A 215 -0.61 21.11 16.22
N LYS A 216 -0.62 21.06 17.55
CA LYS A 216 0.58 20.84 18.35
C LYS A 216 1.25 19.51 17.96
N THR A 217 0.48 18.43 17.86
CA THR A 217 0.98 17.11 17.39
C THR A 217 1.61 17.19 16.00
N GLY A 218 1.05 17.99 15.08
CA GLY A 218 1.63 18.22 13.75
C GLY A 218 2.98 18.93 13.78
N ILE A 219 3.14 19.92 14.65
CA ILE A 219 4.40 20.65 14.87
C ILE A 219 5.44 19.71 15.50
N GLU A 220 5.07 18.99 16.55
CA GLU A 220 5.94 18.00 17.22
C GLU A 220 6.40 16.91 16.25
N PHE A 221 5.51 16.42 15.40
CA PHE A 221 5.86 15.48 14.34
C PHE A 221 6.91 16.05 13.39
N SER A 222 6.71 17.30 12.93
CA SER A 222 7.66 17.96 12.01
C SER A 222 9.02 18.21 12.66
N GLN A 223 9.04 18.57 13.94
CA GLN A 223 10.28 18.79 14.71
C GLN A 223 11.06 17.50 14.95
N ARG A 224 10.35 16.37 14.99
CA ARG A 224 10.95 15.04 15.19
C ARG A 224 11.45 14.38 13.89
N LEU A 225 11.23 15.00 12.72
CA LEU A 225 11.69 14.48 11.44
C LEU A 225 13.16 14.88 11.19
N PRO A 226 14.15 13.96 11.24
CA PRO A 226 15.54 14.30 10.98
C PRO A 226 15.78 14.91 9.60
N VAL A 227 15.02 14.48 8.60
CA VAL A 227 15.07 15.03 7.22
C VAL A 227 14.47 16.43 7.12
N GLY A 228 13.76 16.92 8.14
CA GLY A 228 13.18 18.26 8.22
C GLY A 228 11.99 18.53 7.29
N ARG A 229 11.44 17.50 6.65
CA ARG A 229 10.26 17.62 5.77
C ARG A 229 9.42 16.37 5.77
N VAL A 230 8.15 16.50 5.41
CA VAL A 230 7.28 15.36 5.08
C VAL A 230 7.69 14.74 3.75
N GLY A 231 7.42 13.44 3.60
CA GLY A 231 7.70 12.69 2.38
C GLY A 231 6.66 12.94 1.28
N GLN A 232 7.04 12.58 0.06
CA GLN A 232 6.16 12.60 -1.10
C GLN A 232 5.71 11.17 -1.45
N PRO A 233 4.52 10.97 -2.04
CA PRO A 233 4.05 9.67 -2.47
C PRO A 233 5.04 8.90 -3.34
N ASP A 234 5.77 9.62 -4.20
CA ASP A 234 6.77 9.05 -5.09
C ASP A 234 7.96 8.42 -4.35
N GLU A 235 8.34 8.93 -3.18
CA GLU A 235 9.43 8.34 -2.37
C GLU A 235 9.05 6.93 -1.85
N VAL A 236 7.77 6.71 -1.55
CA VAL A 236 7.23 5.39 -1.22
C VAL A 236 7.16 4.50 -2.47
N ALA A 237 6.74 5.07 -3.61
CA ALA A 237 6.58 4.35 -4.85
C ALA A 237 7.92 3.83 -5.40
N ARG A 238 9.01 4.57 -5.24
CA ARG A 238 10.36 4.11 -5.61
C ARG A 238 10.77 2.86 -4.83
N LEU A 239 10.54 2.83 -3.53
CA LEU A 239 10.81 1.62 -2.74
C LEU A 239 9.89 0.46 -3.14
N ALA A 240 8.62 0.74 -3.43
CA ALA A 240 7.69 -0.27 -3.92
C ALA A 240 8.19 -0.89 -5.25
N LEU A 241 8.74 -0.07 -6.17
CA LEU A 241 9.35 -0.56 -7.42
C LEU A 241 10.55 -1.47 -7.14
N VAL A 242 11.45 -1.07 -6.26
CA VAL A 242 12.60 -1.90 -5.86
C VAL A 242 12.13 -3.25 -5.32
N LEU A 243 11.15 -3.26 -4.40
CA LEU A 243 10.62 -4.48 -3.82
C LEU A 243 9.87 -5.37 -4.82
N ALA A 244 9.26 -4.78 -5.84
CA ALA A 244 8.58 -5.52 -6.90
C ALA A 244 9.53 -6.18 -7.89
N SER A 245 10.66 -5.56 -8.16
CA SER A 245 11.62 -5.91 -9.19
C SER A 245 12.66 -6.96 -8.74
N ASP A 246 13.52 -7.35 -9.67
CA ASP A 246 14.61 -8.29 -9.42
C ASP A 246 15.78 -7.68 -8.64
N LEU A 247 15.76 -6.35 -8.37
CA LEU A 247 16.68 -5.72 -7.41
C LEU A 247 16.52 -6.27 -5.99
N ALA A 248 15.36 -6.82 -5.64
CA ALA A 248 15.03 -7.27 -4.30
C ALA A 248 14.76 -8.79 -4.19
N THR A 249 15.38 -9.62 -5.03
CA THR A 249 15.12 -11.07 -5.07
C THR A 249 15.42 -11.78 -3.74
N TYR A 250 16.31 -11.21 -2.90
CA TYR A 250 16.66 -11.77 -1.59
C TYR A 250 16.11 -10.95 -0.41
N VAL A 251 15.15 -10.01 -0.70
CA VAL A 251 14.45 -9.21 0.32
C VAL A 251 13.09 -9.84 0.58
N HIS A 252 12.88 -10.35 1.80
CA HIS A 252 11.70 -11.14 2.13
C HIS A 252 11.33 -11.06 3.62
N GLY A 253 10.05 -10.88 3.94
CA GLY A 253 9.53 -10.82 5.30
C GLY A 253 9.87 -9.55 6.08
N VAL A 254 10.38 -8.52 5.40
CA VAL A 254 10.78 -7.26 6.04
C VAL A 254 9.66 -6.24 6.07
N ALA A 255 9.76 -5.32 7.02
CA ALA A 255 8.94 -4.11 7.11
C ALA A 255 9.89 -2.90 7.08
N ILE A 256 9.89 -2.17 5.96
CA ILE A 256 10.87 -1.12 5.68
C ILE A 256 10.22 0.26 5.87
N PRO A 257 10.70 1.10 6.80
CA PRO A 257 10.19 2.46 6.96
C PRO A 257 10.61 3.38 5.80
N VAL A 258 9.69 4.26 5.40
CA VAL A 258 9.92 5.41 4.51
C VAL A 258 9.36 6.63 5.23
N ASP A 259 10.12 7.14 6.19
CA ASP A 259 9.63 8.01 7.25
C ASP A 259 10.49 9.24 7.54
N GLY A 260 11.53 9.48 6.76
CA GLY A 260 12.46 10.59 6.99
C GLY A 260 13.27 10.47 8.28
N GLY A 261 13.46 9.24 8.79
CA GLY A 261 14.21 8.93 10.00
C GLY A 261 13.38 9.06 11.28
N PHE A 262 12.06 9.22 11.20
CA PHE A 262 11.18 9.43 12.37
C PHE A 262 11.33 8.33 13.43
N LEU A 263 11.44 7.07 13.03
CA LEU A 263 11.60 5.93 13.95
C LEU A 263 12.99 5.84 14.56
N ALA A 264 13.98 6.59 14.06
CA ALA A 264 15.35 6.60 14.54
C ALA A 264 15.66 7.80 15.46
N ALA A 265 14.70 8.72 15.64
CA ALA A 265 14.86 9.96 16.43
C ALA A 265 14.16 9.91 17.79
#